data_3ce5f33bfed6c0f1f6888fb321b9ad42
#
_entry.id   3ce5f33bfed6c0f1f6888fb321b9ad42
#
_cell.length_a   1.000
_cell.length_b   1.000
_cell.length_c   1.000
_cell.angle_alpha   90.00
_cell.angle_beta   90.00
_cell.angle_gamma   90.00
#
_symmetry.space_group_name_H-M   'P 1'
#
loop_
_entity.id
_entity.type
_entity.pdbx_description
1 polymer ?
#
loop_
_entity_poly.entity_id
_entity_poly.type
_entity_poly.pdbx_seq_one_letter_code
_entity_poly.pdbx_strand_id
1 'polypeptide(L)'
;MPKPNVAQILKTLGSMGTEQNRAIFRKRGATEPLFGVSPADLEKLRKQIEVNHELALELWRTGNLDARMLAALVADPQRISPADLDRWASAIRYYPLADIFATKLAARSRHARDRVAAWTRSKDEWLGRAGWMILGELAQRDQVLSDAQLTREIERIESTIHPAPNFTRDAMNKTLIAIGSRNPRLRELALTAARRMGKVKFDHPDGESDTPDAATEIRRYWDRKAGKSTSAKKPAAAAPVAKSKAAPAAKKPAATKKPAAAKKPAAPKKA
;
A
#
# COMPACT_ATOMS: atom_id res chain seq x y z
N MET A 1 -10.57 11.92 -29.93
CA MET A 1 -10.18 13.03 -29.04
C MET A 1 -8.65 13.05 -28.92
N PRO A 2 -7.98 14.20 -28.84
CA PRO A 2 -6.55 14.24 -28.60
C PRO A 2 -6.22 13.56 -27.28
N LYS A 3 -5.12 12.79 -27.26
CA LYS A 3 -4.67 12.13 -26.03
C LYS A 3 -4.31 13.20 -24.98
N PRO A 4 -4.68 13.01 -23.69
CA PRO A 4 -4.40 13.99 -22.66
C PRO A 4 -2.89 14.14 -22.46
N ASN A 5 -2.43 15.37 -22.28
CA ASN A 5 -1.04 15.67 -21.91
C ASN A 5 -0.82 15.67 -20.41
N VAL A 6 0.44 15.69 -19.98
CA VAL A 6 0.83 15.65 -18.55
C VAL A 6 0.19 16.78 -17.75
N ALA A 7 0.17 18.02 -18.27
CA ALA A 7 -0.38 19.17 -17.53
C ALA A 7 -1.88 19.00 -17.26
N GLN A 8 -2.63 18.48 -18.22
CA GLN A 8 -4.05 18.17 -18.08
C GLN A 8 -4.28 17.09 -17.02
N ILE A 9 -3.46 16.02 -17.07
CA ILE A 9 -3.56 14.94 -16.08
C ILE A 9 -3.20 15.44 -14.67
N LEU A 10 -2.14 16.23 -14.49
CA LEU A 10 -1.80 16.80 -13.18
C LEU A 10 -2.91 17.70 -12.66
N LYS A 11 -3.54 18.52 -13.50
CA LYS A 11 -4.70 19.33 -13.12
C LYS A 11 -5.88 18.46 -12.67
N THR A 12 -6.15 17.36 -13.39
CA THR A 12 -7.21 16.39 -13.04
C THR A 12 -6.91 15.70 -11.72
N LEU A 13 -5.67 15.19 -11.52
CA LEU A 13 -5.25 14.58 -10.26
C LEU A 13 -5.37 15.57 -9.09
N GLY A 14 -4.98 16.84 -9.30
CA GLY A 14 -5.11 17.91 -8.31
C GLY A 14 -6.57 18.16 -7.90
N SER A 15 -7.51 18.12 -8.86
CA SER A 15 -8.95 18.30 -8.56
C SER A 15 -9.60 17.09 -7.90
N MET A 16 -9.02 15.88 -8.04
CA MET A 16 -9.49 14.64 -7.40
C MET A 16 -8.89 14.40 -6.01
N GLY A 17 -7.77 15.07 -5.71
CA GLY A 17 -7.08 14.91 -4.43
C GLY A 17 -7.85 15.51 -3.27
N THR A 18 -7.76 14.86 -2.10
CA THR A 18 -8.41 15.34 -0.86
C THR A 18 -7.41 15.48 0.28
N GLU A 19 -7.68 16.41 1.21
CA GLU A 19 -6.85 16.58 2.41
C GLU A 19 -6.84 15.31 3.27
N GLN A 20 -7.99 14.67 3.39
CA GLN A 20 -8.10 13.42 4.15
C GLN A 20 -7.17 12.33 3.58
N ASN A 21 -7.13 12.16 2.27
CA ASN A 21 -6.23 11.17 1.65
C ASN A 21 -4.76 11.60 1.78
N ARG A 22 -4.44 12.89 1.65
CA ARG A 22 -3.08 13.40 1.90
C ARG A 22 -2.61 13.04 3.29
N ALA A 23 -3.43 13.28 4.31
CA ALA A 23 -3.13 12.93 5.70
C ALA A 23 -2.90 11.41 5.87
N ILE A 24 -3.75 10.56 5.26
CA ILE A 24 -3.59 9.10 5.29
C ILE A 24 -2.28 8.68 4.62
N PHE A 25 -1.95 9.23 3.45
CA PHE A 25 -0.73 8.87 2.72
C PHE A 25 0.52 9.30 3.51
N ARG A 26 0.49 10.50 4.12
CA ARG A 26 1.57 10.98 5.00
C ARG A 26 1.75 10.08 6.23
N LYS A 27 0.65 9.70 6.89
CA LYS A 27 0.68 8.75 8.02
C LYS A 27 1.29 7.40 7.61
N ARG A 28 1.12 6.98 6.37
CA ARG A 28 1.71 5.76 5.79
C ARG A 28 3.11 5.94 5.23
N GLY A 29 3.76 7.07 5.50
CA GLY A 29 5.15 7.33 5.14
C GLY A 29 5.38 7.95 3.77
N ALA A 30 4.37 8.52 3.10
CA ALA A 30 4.58 9.27 1.86
C ALA A 30 5.32 10.59 2.14
N THR A 31 6.43 10.81 1.47
CA THR A 31 7.27 12.01 1.59
C THR A 31 7.23 12.89 0.35
N GLU A 32 6.91 12.32 -0.81
CA GLU A 32 6.86 13.01 -2.09
C GLU A 32 5.71 14.03 -2.16
N PRO A 33 5.78 15.02 -3.08
CA PRO A 33 4.63 15.83 -3.43
C PRO A 33 3.46 14.97 -3.85
N LEU A 34 2.26 15.23 -3.31
CA LEU A 34 1.08 14.41 -3.59
C LEU A 34 -0.20 15.25 -3.56
N PHE A 35 -1.19 14.83 -4.33
CA PHE A 35 -2.53 15.39 -4.35
C PHE A 35 -3.49 14.66 -3.40
N GLY A 36 -3.25 13.39 -3.11
CA GLY A 36 -4.10 12.55 -2.27
C GLY A 36 -5.30 12.00 -3.03
N VAL A 37 -5.07 11.46 -4.21
CA VAL A 37 -6.11 10.85 -5.06
C VAL A 37 -6.44 9.45 -4.54
N SER A 38 -7.73 9.11 -4.47
CA SER A 38 -8.13 7.77 -4.03
C SER A 38 -7.73 6.70 -5.03
N PRO A 39 -7.46 5.44 -4.58
CA PRO A 39 -7.20 4.32 -5.50
C PRO A 39 -8.34 4.09 -6.51
N ALA A 40 -9.60 4.35 -6.11
CA ALA A 40 -10.75 4.22 -7.00
C ALA A 40 -10.75 5.27 -8.12
N ASP A 41 -10.34 6.50 -7.82
CA ASP A 41 -10.26 7.57 -8.81
C ASP A 41 -9.04 7.40 -9.73
N LEU A 42 -7.90 6.93 -9.21
CA LEU A 42 -6.77 6.51 -10.05
C LEU A 42 -7.17 5.40 -11.03
N GLU A 43 -7.96 4.43 -10.59
CA GLU A 43 -8.46 3.36 -11.47
C GLU A 43 -9.46 3.86 -12.52
N LYS A 44 -10.30 4.86 -12.20
CA LYS A 44 -11.16 5.54 -13.19
C LYS A 44 -10.31 6.24 -14.27
N LEU A 45 -9.29 7.00 -13.85
CA LEU A 45 -8.37 7.66 -14.80
C LEU A 45 -7.61 6.64 -15.65
N ARG A 46 -7.11 5.56 -15.05
CA ARG A 46 -6.46 4.49 -15.80
C ARG A 46 -7.37 3.94 -16.91
N LYS A 47 -8.66 3.71 -16.60
CA LYS A 47 -9.62 3.21 -17.60
C LYS A 47 -9.88 4.21 -18.73
N GLN A 48 -9.85 5.50 -18.44
CA GLN A 48 -10.04 6.56 -19.44
C GLN A 48 -8.80 6.75 -20.33
N ILE A 49 -7.61 6.64 -19.74
CA ILE A 49 -6.32 6.85 -20.45
C ILE A 49 -5.93 5.59 -21.20
N GLU A 50 -6.30 4.42 -20.66
CA GLU A 50 -5.87 3.10 -21.12
C GLU A 50 -4.33 2.95 -21.04
N VAL A 51 -3.71 2.22 -21.98
CA VAL A 51 -2.25 2.09 -22.06
C VAL A 51 -1.68 3.27 -22.85
N ASN A 52 -0.83 4.06 -22.17
CA ASN A 52 -0.13 5.19 -22.79
C ASN A 52 1.29 5.30 -22.22
N HIS A 53 2.24 4.66 -22.91
CA HIS A 53 3.60 4.51 -22.41
C HIS A 53 4.35 5.85 -22.36
N GLU A 54 4.23 6.70 -23.36
CA GLU A 54 4.87 8.02 -23.40
C GLU A 54 4.39 8.90 -22.25
N LEU A 55 3.09 8.99 -22.09
CA LEU A 55 2.48 9.72 -20.97
C LEU A 55 2.96 9.18 -19.61
N ALA A 56 3.09 7.85 -19.47
CA ALA A 56 3.58 7.23 -18.24
C ALA A 56 5.02 7.66 -17.93
N LEU A 57 5.91 7.69 -18.93
CA LEU A 57 7.29 8.15 -18.75
C LEU A 57 7.34 9.61 -18.28
N GLU A 58 6.50 10.46 -18.84
CA GLU A 58 6.41 11.87 -18.46
C GLU A 58 5.81 12.06 -17.07
N LEU A 59 4.71 11.37 -16.75
CA LEU A 59 4.08 11.41 -15.42
C LEU A 59 5.06 10.97 -14.32
N TRP A 60 5.86 9.93 -14.57
CA TRP A 60 6.88 9.48 -13.61
C TRP A 60 7.91 10.57 -13.30
N ARG A 61 8.35 11.32 -14.31
CA ARG A 61 9.35 12.40 -14.18
C ARG A 61 8.87 13.56 -13.33
N THR A 62 7.55 13.74 -13.14
CA THR A 62 7.00 14.84 -12.31
C THR A 62 7.38 14.74 -10.83
N GLY A 63 7.75 13.55 -10.35
CA GLY A 63 8.03 13.33 -8.94
C GLY A 63 6.80 13.31 -8.02
N ASN A 64 5.62 13.64 -8.54
CA ASN A 64 4.38 13.61 -7.77
C ASN A 64 3.91 12.16 -7.55
N LEU A 65 3.56 11.80 -6.32
CA LEU A 65 3.23 10.43 -5.94
C LEU A 65 2.02 9.87 -6.70
N ASP A 66 0.93 10.64 -6.80
CA ASP A 66 -0.28 10.19 -7.51
C ASP A 66 -0.02 10.03 -9.01
N ALA A 67 0.79 10.93 -9.60
CA ALA A 67 1.22 10.83 -10.99
C ALA A 67 2.10 9.59 -11.23
N ARG A 68 3.02 9.26 -10.30
CA ARG A 68 3.83 8.03 -10.37
C ARG A 68 2.99 6.76 -10.22
N MET A 69 1.98 6.77 -9.35
CA MET A 69 1.03 5.65 -9.25
C MET A 69 0.26 5.46 -10.56
N LEU A 70 -0.24 6.55 -11.15
CA LEU A 70 -0.93 6.50 -12.43
C LEU A 70 0.01 6.07 -13.56
N ALA A 71 1.26 6.55 -13.58
CA ALA A 71 2.27 6.13 -14.54
C ALA A 71 2.48 4.60 -14.53
N ALA A 72 2.60 4.00 -13.34
CA ALA A 72 2.74 2.55 -13.20
C ALA A 72 1.49 1.76 -13.66
N LEU A 73 0.32 2.41 -13.65
CA LEU A 73 -0.94 1.80 -14.10
C LEU A 73 -1.18 1.89 -15.61
N VAL A 74 -0.64 2.95 -16.28
CA VAL A 74 -0.89 3.22 -17.71
C VAL A 74 0.32 2.92 -18.60
N ALA A 75 1.50 2.64 -18.01
CA ALA A 75 2.68 2.22 -18.77
C ALA A 75 2.43 0.89 -19.48
N ASP A 76 2.98 0.75 -20.68
CA ASP A 76 2.96 -0.51 -21.43
C ASP A 76 4.04 -1.47 -20.88
N PRO A 77 3.66 -2.61 -20.29
CA PRO A 77 4.63 -3.56 -19.76
C PRO A 77 5.53 -4.19 -20.81
N GLN A 78 5.13 -4.18 -22.09
CA GLN A 78 5.94 -4.76 -23.16
C GLN A 78 6.97 -3.78 -23.72
N ARG A 79 6.76 -2.48 -23.48
CA ARG A 79 7.62 -1.41 -23.96
C ARG A 79 8.58 -0.87 -22.90
N ILE A 80 8.29 -1.08 -21.62
CA ILE A 80 9.16 -0.60 -20.53
C ILE A 80 10.57 -1.20 -20.66
N SER A 81 11.59 -0.34 -20.67
CA SER A 81 12.97 -0.79 -20.77
C SER A 81 13.51 -1.32 -19.44
N PRO A 82 14.54 -2.20 -19.45
CA PRO A 82 15.21 -2.61 -18.21
C PRO A 82 15.72 -1.41 -17.40
N ALA A 83 16.30 -0.42 -18.08
CA ALA A 83 16.83 0.79 -17.44
C ALA A 83 15.73 1.63 -16.79
N ASP A 84 14.55 1.73 -17.41
CA ASP A 84 13.40 2.42 -16.80
C ASP A 84 12.86 1.67 -15.60
N LEU A 85 12.76 0.35 -15.67
CA LEU A 85 12.38 -0.48 -14.52
C LEU A 85 13.32 -0.25 -13.33
N ASP A 86 14.63 -0.30 -13.57
CA ASP A 86 15.64 -0.10 -12.51
C ASP A 86 15.58 1.32 -11.94
N ARG A 87 15.46 2.33 -12.81
CA ARG A 87 15.36 3.74 -12.43
C ARG A 87 14.09 4.01 -11.61
N TRP A 88 12.95 3.45 -12.03
CA TRP A 88 11.69 3.61 -11.33
C TRP A 88 11.73 2.92 -9.97
N ALA A 89 12.15 1.67 -9.93
CA ALA A 89 12.27 0.91 -8.67
C ALA A 89 13.19 1.61 -7.65
N SER A 90 14.35 2.12 -8.12
CA SER A 90 15.31 2.84 -7.26
C SER A 90 14.79 4.18 -6.73
N ALA A 91 13.78 4.78 -7.38
CA ALA A 91 13.19 6.05 -6.95
C ALA A 91 11.98 5.89 -6.00
N ILE A 92 11.51 4.67 -5.76
CA ILE A 92 10.37 4.40 -4.90
C ILE A 92 10.77 4.51 -3.43
N ARG A 93 9.95 5.23 -2.63
CA ARG A 93 10.08 5.35 -1.17
C ARG A 93 8.76 5.22 -0.43
N TYR A 94 7.74 4.68 -1.12
CA TYR A 94 6.40 4.50 -0.58
C TYR A 94 5.84 3.13 -0.96
N TYR A 95 5.48 2.30 0.05
CA TYR A 95 5.14 0.90 -0.18
C TYR A 95 3.94 0.67 -1.10
N PRO A 96 2.84 1.48 -1.09
CA PRO A 96 1.75 1.29 -2.04
C PRO A 96 2.16 1.55 -3.49
N LEU A 97 3.07 2.52 -3.73
CA LEU A 97 3.64 2.73 -5.07
C LEU A 97 4.51 1.54 -5.49
N ALA A 98 5.33 0.99 -4.56
CA ALA A 98 6.12 -0.22 -4.83
C ALA A 98 5.23 -1.39 -5.23
N ASP A 99 4.11 -1.59 -4.53
CA ASP A 99 3.17 -2.67 -4.82
C ASP A 99 2.49 -2.50 -6.19
N ILE A 100 2.01 -1.29 -6.51
CA ILE A 100 1.42 -0.98 -7.82
C ILE A 100 2.46 -1.20 -8.93
N PHE A 101 3.65 -0.62 -8.80
CA PHE A 101 4.73 -0.77 -9.76
C PHE A 101 5.10 -2.24 -9.99
N ALA A 102 5.31 -3.00 -8.92
CA ALA A 102 5.68 -4.40 -9.00
C ALA A 102 4.59 -5.26 -9.65
N THR A 103 3.32 -5.12 -9.20
CA THR A 103 2.24 -6.03 -9.60
C THR A 103 1.56 -5.64 -10.91
N LYS A 104 1.44 -4.34 -11.20
CA LYS A 104 0.71 -3.86 -12.40
C LYS A 104 1.62 -3.65 -13.61
N LEU A 105 2.90 -3.33 -13.40
CA LEU A 105 3.85 -3.07 -14.47
C LEU A 105 4.97 -4.12 -14.54
N ALA A 106 5.85 -4.18 -13.54
CA ALA A 106 7.09 -4.94 -13.63
C ALA A 106 6.86 -6.45 -13.77
N ALA A 107 5.91 -7.04 -13.02
CA ALA A 107 5.57 -8.46 -13.12
C ALA A 107 4.96 -8.86 -14.47
N ARG A 108 4.47 -7.90 -15.26
CA ARG A 108 3.89 -8.12 -16.58
C ARG A 108 4.87 -7.85 -17.71
N SER A 109 6.03 -7.31 -17.41
CA SER A 109 7.08 -7.03 -18.39
C SER A 109 7.80 -8.32 -18.78
N ARG A 110 8.39 -8.31 -19.98
CA ARG A 110 9.27 -9.39 -20.44
C ARG A 110 10.53 -9.54 -19.57
N HIS A 111 10.85 -8.54 -18.74
CA HIS A 111 12.02 -8.49 -17.87
C HIS A 111 11.73 -8.94 -16.44
N ALA A 112 10.51 -9.40 -16.14
CA ALA A 112 10.08 -9.74 -14.78
C ALA A 112 10.98 -10.76 -14.10
N ARG A 113 11.39 -11.85 -14.79
CA ARG A 113 12.25 -12.89 -14.23
C ARG A 113 13.63 -12.38 -13.85
N ASP A 114 14.24 -11.58 -14.72
CA ASP A 114 15.57 -11.01 -14.46
C ASP A 114 15.53 -10.06 -13.25
N ARG A 115 14.44 -9.29 -13.12
CA ARG A 115 14.25 -8.38 -11.99
C ARG A 115 13.99 -9.14 -10.69
N VAL A 116 13.25 -10.23 -10.71
CA VAL A 116 13.13 -11.14 -9.54
C VAL A 116 14.51 -11.63 -9.12
N ALA A 117 15.31 -12.15 -10.05
CA ALA A 117 16.63 -12.71 -9.73
C ALA A 117 17.58 -11.65 -9.11
N ALA A 118 17.54 -10.42 -9.60
CA ALA A 118 18.39 -9.32 -9.11
C ALA A 118 17.83 -8.68 -7.82
N TRP A 119 16.56 -8.28 -7.83
CA TRP A 119 16.01 -7.43 -6.79
C TRP A 119 15.67 -8.19 -5.50
N THR A 120 15.28 -9.47 -5.56
CA THR A 120 15.07 -10.27 -4.33
C THR A 120 16.34 -10.52 -3.52
N ARG A 121 17.53 -10.26 -4.09
CA ARG A 121 18.83 -10.35 -3.42
C ARG A 121 19.38 -8.98 -3.02
N SER A 122 18.69 -7.89 -3.38
CA SER A 122 19.12 -6.54 -3.06
C SER A 122 19.08 -6.29 -1.56
N LYS A 123 20.08 -5.54 -1.07
CA LYS A 123 20.08 -4.99 0.29
C LYS A 123 19.22 -3.72 0.39
N ASP A 124 18.91 -3.08 -0.74
CA ASP A 124 17.95 -1.97 -0.77
C ASP A 124 16.55 -2.49 -0.49
N GLU A 125 15.92 -1.92 0.51
CA GLU A 125 14.62 -2.35 1.03
C GLU A 125 13.51 -2.27 -0.02
N TRP A 126 13.52 -1.23 -0.85
CA TRP A 126 12.48 -0.98 -1.85
C TRP A 126 12.64 -1.87 -3.07
N LEU A 127 13.88 -2.09 -3.52
CA LEU A 127 14.19 -3.08 -4.55
C LEU A 127 13.83 -4.48 -4.08
N GLY A 128 14.21 -4.82 -2.83
CA GLY A 128 13.85 -6.10 -2.22
C GLY A 128 12.32 -6.29 -2.20
N ARG A 129 11.57 -5.28 -1.73
CA ARG A 129 10.12 -5.31 -1.76
C ARG A 129 9.58 -5.54 -3.16
N ALA A 130 10.01 -4.75 -4.15
CA ALA A 130 9.55 -4.89 -5.52
C ALA A 130 9.85 -6.29 -6.09
N GLY A 131 11.06 -6.81 -5.88
CA GLY A 131 11.46 -8.13 -6.35
C GLY A 131 10.58 -9.26 -5.79
N TRP A 132 10.32 -9.24 -4.48
CA TRP A 132 9.45 -10.23 -3.84
C TRP A 132 7.99 -10.10 -4.27
N MET A 133 7.47 -8.88 -4.44
CA MET A 133 6.11 -8.67 -4.96
C MET A 133 5.97 -9.17 -6.40
N ILE A 134 6.98 -8.97 -7.27
CA ILE A 134 6.99 -9.53 -8.62
C ILE A 134 6.97 -11.07 -8.54
N LEU A 135 7.78 -11.67 -7.69
CA LEU A 135 7.82 -13.13 -7.51
C LEU A 135 6.46 -13.68 -7.09
N GLY A 136 5.77 -13.01 -6.14
CA GLY A 136 4.42 -13.38 -5.72
C GLY A 136 3.41 -13.35 -6.88
N GLU A 137 3.46 -12.33 -7.74
CA GLU A 137 2.63 -12.25 -8.95
C GLU A 137 2.95 -13.36 -9.96
N LEU A 138 4.23 -13.64 -10.19
CA LEU A 138 4.65 -14.72 -11.09
C LEU A 138 4.26 -16.10 -10.54
N ALA A 139 4.28 -16.29 -9.23
CA ALA A 139 3.85 -17.53 -8.59
C ALA A 139 2.37 -17.86 -8.83
N GLN A 140 1.52 -16.83 -9.04
CA GLN A 140 0.11 -17.02 -9.35
C GLN A 140 -0.17 -17.32 -10.84
N ARG A 141 0.83 -17.17 -11.72
CA ARG A 141 0.68 -17.43 -13.16
C ARG A 141 1.16 -18.84 -13.48
N ASP A 142 0.29 -19.63 -14.09
CA ASP A 142 0.65 -20.95 -14.55
C ASP A 142 1.82 -20.90 -15.54
N GLN A 143 2.72 -21.89 -15.44
CA GLN A 143 3.85 -22.13 -16.34
C GLN A 143 4.98 -21.08 -16.33
N VAL A 144 4.91 -19.99 -15.57
CA VAL A 144 6.00 -19.01 -15.49
C VAL A 144 7.15 -19.53 -14.60
N LEU A 145 6.81 -20.09 -13.44
CA LEU A 145 7.76 -20.67 -12.49
C LEU A 145 7.34 -22.10 -12.16
N SER A 146 8.29 -23.02 -12.16
CA SER A 146 8.04 -24.41 -11.75
C SER A 146 7.84 -24.54 -10.24
N ASP A 147 7.14 -25.58 -9.80
CA ASP A 147 6.98 -25.87 -8.37
C ASP A 147 8.33 -26.08 -7.67
N ALA A 148 9.32 -26.66 -8.35
CA ALA A 148 10.68 -26.80 -7.81
C ALA A 148 11.38 -25.46 -7.58
N GLN A 149 11.16 -24.47 -8.47
CA GLN A 149 11.66 -23.11 -8.26
C GLN A 149 10.96 -22.45 -7.06
N LEU A 150 9.64 -22.57 -6.99
CA LEU A 150 8.84 -21.99 -5.90
C LEU A 150 9.14 -22.65 -4.55
N THR A 151 9.45 -23.96 -4.52
CA THR A 151 9.91 -24.66 -3.31
C THR A 151 11.21 -24.04 -2.78
N ARG A 152 12.19 -23.79 -3.65
CA ARG A 152 13.43 -23.10 -3.25
C ARG A 152 13.19 -21.68 -2.72
N GLU A 153 12.19 -20.97 -3.28
CA GLU A 153 11.84 -19.65 -2.77
C GLU A 153 11.15 -19.71 -1.39
N ILE A 154 10.33 -20.74 -1.12
CA ILE A 154 9.80 -20.99 0.22
C ILE A 154 10.93 -21.21 1.23
N GLU A 155 11.91 -22.08 0.91
CA GLU A 155 13.08 -22.34 1.76
C GLU A 155 13.90 -21.07 2.01
N ARG A 156 14.09 -20.26 0.97
CA ARG A 156 14.79 -18.98 1.08
C ARG A 156 14.03 -17.98 1.97
N ILE A 157 12.70 -17.88 1.83
CA ILE A 157 11.87 -17.06 2.71
C ILE A 157 12.01 -17.54 4.15
N GLU A 158 11.86 -18.84 4.40
CA GLU A 158 11.96 -19.43 5.75
C GLU A 158 13.29 -19.04 6.43
N SER A 159 14.40 -19.12 5.70
CA SER A 159 15.73 -18.86 6.26
C SER A 159 16.13 -17.39 6.38
N THR A 160 15.47 -16.47 5.63
CA THR A 160 15.96 -15.08 5.52
C THR A 160 14.94 -14.01 5.87
N ILE A 161 13.70 -14.37 6.18
CA ILE A 161 12.64 -13.39 6.40
C ILE A 161 12.87 -12.52 7.65
N HIS A 162 13.33 -13.10 8.76
CA HIS A 162 13.48 -12.36 10.02
C HIS A 162 14.56 -11.27 9.99
N PRO A 163 15.76 -11.49 9.42
CA PRO A 163 16.77 -10.45 9.29
C PRO A 163 16.50 -9.48 8.12
N ALA A 164 15.48 -9.73 7.28
CA ALA A 164 15.20 -8.85 6.14
C ALA A 164 14.72 -7.46 6.60
N PRO A 165 15.03 -6.40 5.82
CA PRO A 165 14.48 -5.06 6.05
C PRO A 165 12.96 -5.07 6.12
N ASN A 166 12.37 -4.11 6.85
CA ASN A 166 10.95 -4.12 7.23
C ASN A 166 9.98 -4.30 6.05
N PHE A 167 10.08 -3.45 5.01
CA PHE A 167 9.20 -3.53 3.84
C PHE A 167 9.52 -4.73 2.93
N THR A 168 10.77 -5.19 2.88
CA THR A 168 11.14 -6.44 2.21
C THR A 168 10.52 -7.64 2.92
N ARG A 169 10.55 -7.68 4.25
CA ARG A 169 9.96 -8.73 5.09
C ARG A 169 8.45 -8.87 4.86
N ASP A 170 7.72 -7.77 4.80
CA ASP A 170 6.29 -7.77 4.46
C ASP A 170 6.04 -8.37 3.07
N ALA A 171 6.84 -8.00 2.06
CA ALA A 171 6.73 -8.55 0.72
C ALA A 171 7.06 -10.05 0.66
N MET A 172 8.06 -10.52 1.42
CA MET A 172 8.38 -11.94 1.57
C MET A 172 7.21 -12.72 2.15
N ASN A 173 6.58 -12.20 3.21
CA ASN A 173 5.40 -12.81 3.83
C ASN A 173 4.23 -12.90 2.83
N LYS A 174 3.95 -11.82 2.09
CA LYS A 174 2.93 -11.81 1.01
C LYS A 174 3.25 -12.79 -0.10
N THR A 175 4.53 -12.92 -0.46
CA THR A 175 4.98 -13.87 -1.48
C THR A 175 4.79 -15.32 -1.03
N LEU A 176 5.07 -15.63 0.24
CA LEU A 176 4.81 -16.96 0.81
C LEU A 176 3.31 -17.32 0.73
N ILE A 177 2.44 -16.36 1.07
CA ILE A 177 0.98 -16.52 0.94
C ILE A 177 0.60 -16.79 -0.52
N ALA A 178 1.17 -16.02 -1.46
CA ALA A 178 0.91 -16.21 -2.89
C ALA A 178 1.35 -17.59 -3.38
N ILE A 179 2.55 -18.05 -3.02
CA ILE A 179 3.06 -19.38 -3.38
C ILE A 179 2.16 -20.47 -2.78
N GLY A 180 1.82 -20.36 -1.50
CA GLY A 180 0.95 -21.32 -0.80
C GLY A 180 -0.49 -21.36 -1.32
N SER A 181 -0.90 -20.35 -2.08
CA SER A 181 -2.23 -20.27 -2.70
C SER A 181 -2.29 -20.89 -4.11
N ARG A 182 -1.15 -21.31 -4.69
CA ARG A 182 -1.07 -21.78 -6.08
C ARG A 182 -1.67 -23.16 -6.29
N ASN A 183 -1.17 -24.19 -5.56
CA ASN A 183 -1.62 -25.58 -5.66
C ASN A 183 -1.49 -26.30 -4.31
N PRO A 184 -2.11 -27.51 -4.15
CA PRO A 184 -2.08 -28.25 -2.89
C PRO A 184 -0.68 -28.61 -2.38
N ARG A 185 0.26 -28.95 -3.28
CA ARG A 185 1.64 -29.29 -2.89
C ARG A 185 2.35 -28.09 -2.28
N LEU A 186 2.33 -26.94 -2.95
CA LEU A 186 2.96 -25.71 -2.47
C LEU A 186 2.24 -25.15 -1.23
N ARG A 187 0.93 -25.39 -1.09
CA ARG A 187 0.18 -25.09 0.13
C ARG A 187 0.81 -25.75 1.35
N GLU A 188 1.03 -27.07 1.31
CA GLU A 188 1.56 -27.80 2.47
C GLU A 188 3.00 -27.37 2.81
N LEU A 189 3.83 -27.12 1.79
CA LEU A 189 5.19 -26.60 1.99
C LEU A 189 5.16 -25.19 2.63
N ALA A 190 4.34 -24.29 2.11
CA ALA A 190 4.22 -22.93 2.63
C ALA A 190 3.62 -22.89 4.05
N LEU A 191 2.63 -23.73 4.35
CA LEU A 191 2.08 -23.88 5.70
C LEU A 191 3.12 -24.41 6.70
N THR A 192 3.97 -25.34 6.26
CA THR A 192 5.06 -25.87 7.09
C THR A 192 6.12 -24.81 7.36
N ALA A 193 6.57 -24.08 6.33
CA ALA A 193 7.49 -22.97 6.47
C ALA A 193 6.91 -21.87 7.39
N ALA A 194 5.66 -21.47 7.19
CA ALA A 194 5.00 -20.48 8.04
C ALA A 194 4.96 -20.88 9.53
N ARG A 195 4.72 -22.17 9.84
CA ARG A 195 4.77 -22.67 11.22
C ARG A 195 6.18 -22.60 11.82
N ARG A 196 7.21 -22.92 11.04
CA ARG A 196 8.62 -22.89 11.50
C ARG A 196 9.11 -21.46 11.71
N MET A 197 8.76 -20.55 10.82
CA MET A 197 9.08 -19.12 10.95
C MET A 197 8.40 -18.48 12.16
N GLY A 198 7.21 -18.97 12.54
CA GLY A 198 6.42 -18.32 13.58
C GLY A 198 5.92 -16.93 13.18
N LYS A 199 5.73 -16.05 14.17
CA LYS A 199 5.17 -14.71 13.93
C LYS A 199 6.18 -13.80 13.21
N VAL A 200 5.82 -13.34 12.03
CA VAL A 200 6.56 -12.33 11.29
C VAL A 200 6.06 -10.93 11.71
N LYS A 201 6.97 -10.09 12.17
CA LYS A 201 6.66 -8.70 12.51
C LYS A 201 6.96 -7.79 11.32
N PHE A 202 6.00 -6.97 10.95
CA PHE A 202 6.16 -5.83 10.06
C PHE A 202 5.70 -4.57 10.80
N ASP A 203 6.59 -3.58 10.88
CA ASP A 203 6.28 -2.32 11.55
C ASP A 203 5.55 -1.42 10.55
N HIS A 204 4.22 -1.40 10.65
CA HIS A 204 3.38 -0.56 9.81
C HIS A 204 3.59 0.92 10.13
N PRO A 205 3.81 1.78 9.12
CA PRO A 205 4.02 3.22 9.37
C PRO A 205 2.85 3.91 10.06
N ASP A 206 1.62 3.41 9.88
CA ASP A 206 0.42 3.92 10.54
C ASP A 206 0.24 3.39 11.98
N GLY A 207 1.02 2.37 12.37
CA GLY A 207 0.97 1.78 13.72
C GLY A 207 -0.30 1.01 14.05
N GLU A 208 -1.25 0.92 13.12
CA GLU A 208 -2.59 0.37 13.37
C GLU A 208 -2.86 -0.96 12.67
N SER A 209 -2.01 -1.33 11.71
CA SER A 209 -2.22 -2.52 10.90
C SER A 209 -1.43 -3.70 11.44
N ASP A 210 -2.07 -4.87 11.52
CA ASP A 210 -1.39 -6.11 11.87
C ASP A 210 -0.75 -6.76 10.65
N THR A 211 0.41 -7.40 10.86
CA THR A 211 1.02 -8.25 9.85
C THR A 211 0.14 -9.48 9.64
N PRO A 212 -0.30 -9.79 8.40
CA PRO A 212 -1.08 -10.98 8.12
C PRO A 212 -0.30 -12.25 8.51
N ASP A 213 -0.91 -13.13 9.28
CA ASP A 213 -0.36 -14.47 9.53
C ASP A 213 -0.44 -15.32 8.27
N ALA A 214 0.72 -15.70 7.73
CA ALA A 214 0.79 -16.40 6.44
C ALA A 214 0.00 -17.72 6.45
N ALA A 215 0.08 -18.51 7.53
CA ALA A 215 -0.63 -19.77 7.62
C ALA A 215 -2.15 -19.57 7.61
N THR A 216 -2.63 -18.55 8.33
CA THR A 216 -4.05 -18.18 8.38
C THR A 216 -4.55 -17.72 7.03
N GLU A 217 -3.80 -16.85 6.31
CA GLU A 217 -4.22 -16.33 5.01
C GLU A 217 -4.22 -17.42 3.93
N ILE A 218 -3.25 -18.33 3.94
CA ILE A 218 -3.21 -19.48 3.03
C ILE A 218 -4.45 -20.36 3.27
N ARG A 219 -4.78 -20.69 4.54
CA ARG A 219 -5.98 -21.49 4.85
C ARG A 219 -7.25 -20.77 4.40
N ARG A 220 -7.41 -19.49 4.70
CA ARG A 220 -8.56 -18.67 4.27
C ARG A 220 -8.73 -18.67 2.74
N TYR A 221 -7.63 -18.58 1.99
CA TYR A 221 -7.68 -18.67 0.53
C TYR A 221 -8.28 -20.00 0.07
N TRP A 222 -7.81 -21.12 0.61
CA TRP A 222 -8.26 -22.45 0.23
C TRP A 222 -9.68 -22.75 0.70
N ASP A 223 -10.10 -22.25 1.86
CA ASP A 223 -11.47 -22.38 2.36
C ASP A 223 -12.46 -21.62 1.46
N ARG A 224 -12.11 -20.41 1.01
CA ARG A 224 -12.91 -19.68 0.02
C ARG A 224 -12.99 -20.42 -1.31
N LYS A 225 -11.88 -20.96 -1.79
CA LYS A 225 -11.82 -21.74 -3.04
C LYS A 225 -12.63 -23.02 -2.97
N ALA A 226 -12.74 -23.65 -1.79
CA ALA A 226 -13.56 -24.84 -1.56
C ALA A 226 -15.04 -24.53 -1.28
N GLY A 227 -15.48 -23.29 -1.40
CA GLY A 227 -16.85 -22.86 -1.09
C GLY A 227 -17.22 -22.91 0.40
N LYS A 228 -16.23 -23.08 1.29
CA LYS A 228 -16.45 -23.03 2.73
C LYS A 228 -16.57 -21.58 3.18
N SER A 229 -17.77 -21.16 3.59
CA SER A 229 -17.98 -19.83 4.18
C SER A 229 -17.18 -19.71 5.46
N THR A 230 -16.13 -18.89 5.46
CA THR A 230 -15.43 -18.53 6.69
C THR A 230 -16.22 -17.42 7.38
N SER A 231 -17.23 -17.79 8.16
CA SER A 231 -17.87 -16.87 9.11
C SER A 231 -16.95 -16.64 10.32
N ALA A 232 -15.76 -16.15 10.10
CA ALA A 232 -14.94 -15.59 11.16
C ALA A 232 -15.13 -14.07 11.14
N LYS A 233 -16.01 -13.62 12.03
CA LYS A 233 -16.27 -12.23 12.37
C LYS A 233 -14.95 -11.45 12.47
N LYS A 234 -14.70 -10.53 11.55
CA LYS A 234 -13.71 -9.47 11.73
C LYS A 234 -14.06 -8.77 13.03
N PRO A 235 -13.11 -8.52 13.95
CA PRO A 235 -13.41 -7.65 15.09
C PRO A 235 -13.94 -6.34 14.51
N ALA A 236 -15.13 -5.95 14.88
CA ALA A 236 -15.75 -4.71 14.45
C ALA A 236 -14.80 -3.57 14.85
N ALA A 237 -14.26 -2.84 13.87
CA ALA A 237 -13.74 -1.53 14.13
C ALA A 237 -14.84 -0.73 14.83
N ALA A 238 -14.55 -0.20 16.01
CA ALA A 238 -15.50 0.56 16.81
C ALA A 238 -16.18 1.60 15.94
N ALA A 239 -17.51 1.52 15.87
CA ALA A 239 -18.32 2.52 15.22
C ALA A 239 -18.10 3.88 15.92
N PRO A 240 -18.03 5.00 15.17
CA PRO A 240 -17.96 6.30 15.81
C PRO A 240 -19.24 6.52 16.62
N VAL A 241 -19.06 6.85 17.89
CA VAL A 241 -20.14 7.20 18.83
C VAL A 241 -20.97 8.32 18.20
N ALA A 242 -22.21 8.02 17.88
CA ALA A 242 -23.18 8.99 17.42
C ALA A 242 -23.44 10.00 18.56
N LYS A 243 -23.12 11.26 18.31
CA LYS A 243 -23.52 12.36 19.18
C LYS A 243 -25.05 12.40 19.27
N SER A 244 -25.58 12.11 20.45
CA SER A 244 -26.99 12.25 20.75
C SER A 244 -27.41 13.69 20.58
N LYS A 245 -28.47 13.90 19.80
CA LYS A 245 -29.18 15.18 19.63
C LYS A 245 -29.79 15.58 20.97
N ALA A 246 -29.38 16.75 21.45
CA ALA A 246 -30.08 17.44 22.53
C ALA A 246 -31.49 17.86 22.09
N ALA A 247 -32.50 17.55 22.89
CA ALA A 247 -33.87 18.07 22.78
C ALA A 247 -34.02 19.38 23.56
N PRO A 248 -35.04 20.20 23.26
CA PRO A 248 -34.98 21.64 23.42
C PRO A 248 -35.48 22.18 24.77
N ALA A 249 -35.06 23.42 24.98
CA ALA A 249 -35.26 24.28 26.14
C ALA A 249 -36.72 24.53 26.57
N ALA A 250 -36.94 24.65 27.86
CA ALA A 250 -38.09 25.34 28.46
C ALA A 250 -37.65 26.47 29.40
N LYS A 251 -38.10 27.64 29.01
CA LYS A 251 -38.44 28.93 29.64
C LYS A 251 -38.00 29.28 31.08
N LYS A 252 -37.43 30.50 31.15
CA LYS A 252 -37.24 31.43 32.27
C LYS A 252 -38.48 31.68 33.17
N PRO A 253 -38.33 32.26 34.43
CA PRO A 253 -38.12 33.71 34.55
C PRO A 253 -37.23 34.18 35.75
N ALA A 254 -36.55 35.24 35.54
CA ALA A 254 -36.55 36.64 36.04
C ALA A 254 -36.13 36.95 37.50
N ALA A 255 -35.24 37.96 37.55
CA ALA A 255 -35.07 39.07 38.52
C ALA A 255 -34.23 38.75 39.79
N THR A 256 -33.30 39.51 40.29
CA THR A 256 -33.03 40.96 40.37
C THR A 256 -31.73 41.24 41.13
N LYS A 257 -31.10 42.38 40.80
CA LYS A 257 -30.31 43.27 41.64
C LYS A 257 -28.81 43.12 41.80
N LYS A 258 -28.15 44.06 41.19
CA LYS A 258 -26.87 44.75 41.46
C LYS A 258 -26.94 45.49 42.83
N PRO A 259 -25.88 46.13 43.47
CA PRO A 259 -24.62 46.59 42.86
C PRO A 259 -23.38 46.67 43.79
N ALA A 260 -22.31 47.25 43.25
CA ALA A 260 -21.22 48.04 43.83
C ALA A 260 -20.04 47.32 44.48
N ALA A 261 -18.79 47.68 44.41
CA ALA A 261 -18.01 48.78 43.88
C ALA A 261 -16.50 48.47 44.11
N ALA A 262 -15.70 48.87 43.15
CA ALA A 262 -14.40 49.55 43.21
C ALA A 262 -13.27 49.03 44.11
N LYS A 263 -12.10 48.75 43.53
CA LYS A 263 -10.91 49.64 43.57
C LYS A 263 -9.68 48.99 42.89
N LYS A 264 -9.15 49.68 41.91
CA LYS A 264 -7.77 49.71 41.45
C LYS A 264 -6.96 50.64 42.43
N PRO A 265 -5.63 50.78 42.39
CA PRO A 265 -4.56 50.31 41.50
C PRO A 265 -3.26 49.91 42.23
N ALA A 266 -2.24 49.43 41.56
CA ALA A 266 -0.89 50.02 41.42
C ALA A 266 0.19 48.98 41.01
N ALA A 267 0.85 49.23 39.92
CA ALA A 267 2.22 48.88 39.62
C ALA A 267 3.13 49.99 40.18
N PRO A 268 4.48 49.98 40.09
CA PRO A 268 5.45 49.11 39.45
C PRO A 268 6.75 48.92 40.29
N LYS A 269 7.77 48.17 39.77
CA LYS A 269 9.21 48.50 39.64
C LYS A 269 10.09 47.25 39.76
N LYS A 270 10.81 47.03 38.70
CA LYS A 270 12.24 46.99 38.47
C LYS A 270 13.14 46.48 39.63
N ALA A 271 13.82 45.42 39.38
CA ALA A 271 15.27 45.32 39.25
C ALA A 271 15.59 44.08 38.40
#